data_cd8ce7424cc3081fa68e04d9fc6279a4
#
_entry.id   cd8ce7424cc3081fa68e04d9fc6279a4
#
_cell.length_a   1.000
_cell.length_b   1.000
_cell.length_c   1.000
_cell.angle_alpha   90.00
_cell.angle_beta   90.00
_cell.angle_gamma   90.00
#
_symmetry.space_group_name_H-M   'P 1'
#
loop_
_entity.id
_entity.type
_entity.pdbx_description
1 polymer ?
#
loop_
_entity_poly.entity_id
_entity_poly.type
_entity_poly.pdbx_seq_one_letter_code
_entity_poly.pdbx_strand_id
1 'polypeptide(L)'
;MIKNTASAVFSRFYFINLQGLFNIYFMSKFVIYLEVEPYMKQWLTNSFGDPVVFPASSNENAVIRRLTTKRPCNNVPEQPTEKSVAICIPASKYKSPETYNYLTSFGKQALLESLDDLFRINMWSDLGDLSDITCKKMSAFRAWCQNKGIDIDYAETIRMKWYRMRKAYQKQGGQPL
;
A
#
# COMPACT_ATOMS: atom_id res chain seq x y z
N MET A 1 -26.79 -30.26 0.57
CA MET A 1 -26.64 -29.20 -0.43
C MET A 1 -25.59 -28.22 0.07
N ILE A 2 -24.34 -28.71 0.21
CA ILE A 2 -23.14 -27.91 0.64
C ILE A 2 -21.99 -28.38 -0.24
N LYS A 3 -21.86 -27.82 -1.43
CA LYS A 3 -20.67 -27.98 -2.30
C LYS A 3 -20.64 -26.79 -3.25
N ASN A 4 -20.10 -25.62 -2.85
CA ASN A 4 -19.66 -24.59 -3.81
C ASN A 4 -18.85 -23.43 -3.19
N THR A 5 -18.52 -23.47 -1.90
CA THR A 5 -17.73 -22.38 -1.29
C THR A 5 -16.22 -22.59 -1.34
N ALA A 6 -15.75 -23.82 -1.45
CA ALA A 6 -14.30 -24.14 -1.50
C ALA A 6 -13.65 -23.79 -2.85
N SER A 7 -14.39 -23.86 -3.96
CA SER A 7 -13.87 -23.62 -5.30
C SER A 7 -13.56 -22.13 -5.56
N ALA A 8 -14.35 -21.21 -5.00
CA ALA A 8 -14.17 -19.78 -5.19
C ALA A 8 -12.95 -19.21 -4.43
N VAL A 9 -12.65 -19.76 -3.24
CA VAL A 9 -11.50 -19.37 -2.44
C VAL A 9 -10.21 -19.89 -3.06
N PHE A 10 -10.20 -21.11 -3.60
CA PHE A 10 -9.05 -21.70 -4.28
C PHE A 10 -8.72 -20.98 -5.58
N SER A 11 -9.71 -20.56 -6.36
CA SER A 11 -9.53 -19.77 -7.59
C SER A 11 -8.90 -18.40 -7.31
N ARG A 12 -9.25 -17.76 -6.20
CA ARG A 12 -8.71 -16.45 -5.84
C ARG A 12 -7.24 -16.51 -5.37
N PHE A 13 -6.84 -17.60 -4.69
CA PHE A 13 -5.45 -17.84 -4.30
C PHE A 13 -4.55 -18.19 -5.50
N TYR A 14 -5.05 -18.94 -6.47
CA TYR A 14 -4.29 -19.26 -7.69
C TYR A 14 -4.11 -18.04 -8.60
N PHE A 15 -5.09 -17.15 -8.68
CA PHE A 15 -4.98 -15.91 -9.46
C PHE A 15 -3.95 -14.94 -8.87
N ILE A 16 -3.85 -14.86 -7.54
CA ILE A 16 -2.85 -14.02 -6.86
C ILE A 16 -1.42 -14.57 -7.11
N ASN A 17 -1.22 -15.88 -7.12
CA ASN A 17 0.09 -16.48 -7.39
C ASN A 17 0.52 -16.39 -8.86
N LEU A 18 -0.40 -16.48 -9.82
CA LEU A 18 -0.08 -16.31 -11.24
C LEU A 18 0.20 -14.84 -11.59
N GLN A 19 -0.47 -13.87 -10.97
CA GLN A 19 -0.14 -12.46 -11.12
C GLN A 19 1.21 -12.11 -10.48
N GLY A 20 1.56 -12.76 -9.36
CA GLY A 20 2.88 -12.64 -8.73
C GLY A 20 4.00 -13.14 -9.64
N LEU A 21 3.83 -14.29 -10.29
CA LEU A 21 4.80 -14.86 -11.22
C LEU A 21 4.90 -14.05 -12.54
N PHE A 22 3.81 -13.47 -13.03
CA PHE A 22 3.82 -12.60 -14.21
C PHE A 22 4.48 -11.25 -13.95
N ASN A 23 4.37 -10.73 -12.72
CA ASN A 23 5.05 -9.50 -12.31
C ASN A 23 6.57 -9.66 -12.18
N ILE A 24 7.08 -10.84 -11.85
CA ILE A 24 8.53 -11.10 -11.71
C ILE A 24 9.26 -10.90 -13.06
N TYR A 25 8.61 -11.17 -14.18
CA TYR A 25 9.22 -11.00 -15.52
C TYR A 25 9.31 -9.53 -15.99
N PHE A 26 8.56 -8.62 -15.40
CA PHE A 26 8.57 -7.18 -15.74
C PHE A 26 9.10 -6.28 -14.61
N MET A 27 9.70 -6.85 -13.57
CA MET A 27 10.29 -6.06 -12.49
C MET A 27 11.48 -5.27 -13.03
N SER A 28 11.37 -3.95 -13.01
CA SER A 28 12.53 -3.12 -13.23
C SER A 28 13.52 -3.37 -12.08
N LYS A 29 14.80 -3.47 -12.40
CA LYS A 29 15.88 -3.54 -11.40
C LYS A 29 16.04 -2.23 -10.61
N PHE A 30 15.26 -1.21 -10.93
CA PHE A 30 15.36 0.11 -10.37
C PHE A 30 14.29 0.32 -9.30
N VAL A 31 14.76 0.74 -8.15
CA VAL A 31 13.92 1.04 -6.99
C VAL A 31 14.11 2.49 -6.54
N ILE A 32 13.09 3.04 -5.93
CA ILE A 32 13.14 4.26 -5.14
C ILE A 32 12.98 3.91 -3.68
N TYR A 33 13.65 4.63 -2.80
CA TYR A 33 13.51 4.48 -1.36
C TYR A 33 12.62 5.58 -0.82
N LEU A 34 11.58 5.19 -0.09
CA LEU A 34 10.61 6.10 0.50
C LEU A 34 10.54 5.84 2.01
N GLU A 35 10.79 6.88 2.81
CA GLU A 35 10.62 6.79 4.26
C GLU A 35 9.14 6.81 4.61
N VAL A 36 8.71 5.83 5.38
CA VAL A 36 7.32 5.63 5.79
C VAL A 36 7.25 5.26 7.27
N GLU A 37 6.08 5.38 7.86
CA GLU A 37 5.83 4.89 9.21
C GLU A 37 6.05 3.37 9.29
N PRO A 38 6.57 2.82 10.41
CA PRO A 38 6.91 1.41 10.52
C PRO A 38 5.73 0.46 10.22
N TYR A 39 4.53 0.77 10.70
CA TYR A 39 3.33 -0.03 10.39
C TYR A 39 2.98 0.00 8.90
N MET A 40 3.24 1.13 8.22
CA MET A 40 3.02 1.28 6.78
C MET A 40 4.02 0.43 5.99
N LYS A 41 5.30 0.43 6.41
CA LYS A 41 6.32 -0.43 5.81
C LYS A 41 5.93 -1.90 5.92
N GLN A 42 5.55 -2.37 7.11
CA GLN A 42 5.11 -3.74 7.35
C GLN A 42 3.92 -4.12 6.46
N TRP A 43 2.91 -3.26 6.40
CA TRP A 43 1.74 -3.47 5.56
C TRP A 43 2.08 -3.53 4.08
N LEU A 44 2.89 -2.60 3.58
CA LEU A 44 3.30 -2.54 2.17
C LEU A 44 4.08 -3.80 1.76
N THR A 45 5.08 -4.19 2.57
CA THR A 45 5.89 -5.38 2.27
C THR A 45 5.08 -6.66 2.34
N ASN A 46 4.15 -6.76 3.29
CA ASN A 46 3.26 -7.91 3.38
C ASN A 46 2.26 -7.99 2.22
N SER A 47 1.74 -6.84 1.75
CA SER A 47 0.70 -6.78 0.71
C SER A 47 1.26 -6.85 -0.70
N PHE A 48 2.45 -6.31 -0.96
CA PHE A 48 3.00 -6.10 -2.29
C PHE A 48 4.41 -6.67 -2.48
N GLY A 49 5.00 -7.29 -1.43
CA GLY A 49 6.34 -7.87 -1.46
C GLY A 49 7.46 -6.88 -1.13
N ASP A 50 8.70 -7.39 -1.10
CA ASP A 50 9.90 -6.60 -0.90
C ASP A 50 10.92 -6.97 -2.00
N PRO A 51 11.24 -6.04 -2.89
CA PRO A 51 10.72 -4.67 -3.01
C PRO A 51 9.23 -4.63 -3.39
N VAL A 52 8.55 -3.55 -2.97
CA VAL A 52 7.13 -3.32 -3.24
C VAL A 52 6.87 -3.17 -4.74
N VAL A 53 5.94 -3.96 -5.28
CA VAL A 53 5.54 -3.93 -6.68
C VAL A 53 4.03 -3.68 -6.76
N PHE A 54 3.65 -2.49 -7.19
CA PHE A 54 2.23 -2.18 -7.38
C PHE A 54 1.67 -2.79 -8.67
N PRO A 55 0.37 -3.11 -8.70
CA PRO A 55 -0.30 -3.53 -9.93
C PRO A 55 -0.14 -2.51 -11.06
N ALA A 56 0.02 -2.96 -12.30
CA ALA A 56 0.32 -2.09 -13.44
C ALA A 56 -0.68 -0.94 -13.65
N SER A 57 -1.95 -1.18 -13.34
CA SER A 57 -3.05 -0.20 -13.46
C SER A 57 -3.32 0.59 -12.18
N SER A 58 -2.51 0.44 -11.13
CA SER A 58 -2.74 1.13 -9.86
C SER A 58 -2.46 2.63 -9.97
N ASN A 59 -3.09 3.39 -9.06
CA ASN A 59 -2.86 4.82 -8.93
C ASN A 59 -1.41 5.12 -8.54
N GLU A 60 -0.83 4.34 -7.64
CA GLU A 60 0.56 4.45 -7.18
C GLU A 60 1.53 4.34 -8.36
N ASN A 61 1.35 3.35 -9.24
CA ASN A 61 2.14 3.23 -10.46
C ASN A 61 1.94 4.42 -11.41
N ALA A 62 0.74 4.97 -11.50
CA ALA A 62 0.48 6.18 -12.31
C ALA A 62 1.21 7.39 -11.72
N VAL A 63 1.20 7.57 -10.40
CA VAL A 63 1.93 8.61 -9.68
C VAL A 63 3.44 8.47 -9.92
N ILE A 64 3.99 7.27 -9.74
CA ILE A 64 5.43 6.99 -9.97
C ILE A 64 5.80 7.35 -11.41
N ARG A 65 5.09 6.83 -12.42
CA ARG A 65 5.37 7.11 -13.84
C ARG A 65 5.32 8.61 -14.17
N ARG A 66 4.37 9.34 -13.59
CA ARG A 66 4.21 10.76 -13.83
C ARG A 66 5.36 11.56 -13.22
N LEU A 67 5.72 11.28 -11.97
CA LEU A 67 6.58 12.11 -11.16
C LEU A 67 8.06 11.69 -11.18
N THR A 68 8.40 10.51 -11.72
CA THR A 68 9.80 10.15 -11.92
C THR A 68 10.44 11.04 -12.98
N THR A 69 11.65 11.50 -12.68
CA THR A 69 12.48 12.37 -13.50
C THR A 69 13.89 11.80 -13.67
N LYS A 70 14.67 12.41 -14.54
CA LYS A 70 16.09 12.11 -14.61
C LYS A 70 16.77 12.57 -13.32
N ARG A 71 17.71 11.77 -12.82
CA ARG A 71 18.49 12.16 -11.65
C ARG A 71 19.39 13.35 -11.99
N PRO A 72 19.40 14.40 -11.16
CA PRO A 72 20.38 15.50 -11.30
C PRO A 72 21.82 14.97 -11.17
N CYS A 73 22.75 15.52 -11.95
CA CYS A 73 24.14 15.05 -12.00
C CYS A 73 24.87 15.09 -10.64
N ASN A 74 24.48 16.04 -9.77
CA ASN A 74 25.07 16.20 -8.44
C ASN A 74 24.33 15.45 -7.32
N ASN A 75 23.35 14.60 -7.67
CA ASN A 75 22.56 13.90 -6.68
C ASN A 75 23.07 12.47 -6.51
N VAL A 76 23.52 12.15 -5.30
CA VAL A 76 23.97 10.80 -4.93
C VAL A 76 22.76 9.85 -4.87
N PRO A 77 22.88 8.59 -5.34
CA PRO A 77 21.84 7.61 -5.17
C PRO A 77 21.45 7.43 -3.70
N GLU A 78 20.14 7.38 -3.46
CA GLU A 78 19.62 7.17 -2.11
C GLU A 78 20.00 5.77 -1.61
N GLN A 79 20.43 5.71 -0.36
CA GLN A 79 20.72 4.44 0.31
C GLN A 79 19.50 3.99 1.12
N PRO A 80 19.27 2.68 1.23
CA PRO A 80 18.22 2.17 2.08
C PRO A 80 18.47 2.53 3.55
N THR A 81 17.43 2.99 4.23
CA THR A 81 17.42 3.21 5.68
C THR A 81 16.50 2.19 6.35
N GLU A 82 16.61 2.02 7.66
CA GLU A 82 15.74 1.12 8.41
C GLU A 82 14.25 1.48 8.24
N LYS A 83 13.94 2.77 8.12
CA LYS A 83 12.58 3.29 7.95
C LYS A 83 12.13 3.35 6.49
N SER A 84 13.02 3.12 5.54
CA SER A 84 12.66 3.18 4.13
C SER A 84 12.05 1.87 3.64
N VAL A 85 11.16 1.99 2.67
CA VAL A 85 10.63 0.89 1.86
C VAL A 85 11.16 1.03 0.43
N ALA A 86 11.59 -0.09 -0.16
CA ALA A 86 12.02 -0.14 -1.56
C ALA A 86 10.79 -0.32 -2.44
N ILE A 87 10.58 0.58 -3.40
CA ILE A 87 9.43 0.55 -4.32
C ILE A 87 9.97 0.43 -5.73
N CYS A 88 9.52 -0.59 -6.47
CA CYS A 88 9.89 -0.77 -7.86
C CYS A 88 9.32 0.32 -8.77
N ILE A 89 10.17 0.84 -9.65
CA ILE A 89 9.73 1.78 -10.67
C ILE A 89 9.12 0.97 -11.82
N PRO A 90 7.85 1.20 -12.19
CA PRO A 90 7.20 0.46 -13.27
C PRO A 90 7.85 0.80 -14.62
N ALA A 91 8.05 -0.22 -15.44
CA ALA A 91 8.47 0.00 -16.83
C ALA A 91 7.43 0.85 -17.57
N SER A 92 7.90 1.76 -18.39
CA SER A 92 7.06 2.65 -19.20
C SER A 92 7.63 2.77 -20.60
N LYS A 93 6.74 2.79 -21.60
CA LYS A 93 7.13 2.99 -23.00
C LYS A 93 7.88 4.31 -23.24
N TYR A 94 7.55 5.33 -22.46
CA TYR A 94 8.07 6.69 -22.66
C TYR A 94 9.15 7.09 -21.67
N LYS A 95 9.25 6.39 -20.54
CA LYS A 95 10.23 6.67 -19.48
C LYS A 95 10.89 5.36 -19.06
N SER A 96 12.09 5.11 -19.58
CA SER A 96 12.90 3.97 -19.12
C SER A 96 13.31 4.19 -17.66
N PRO A 97 13.12 3.23 -16.75
CA PRO A 97 13.55 3.30 -15.35
C PRO A 97 15.07 3.51 -15.21
N GLU A 98 15.87 3.11 -16.20
CA GLU A 98 17.32 3.36 -16.24
C GLU A 98 17.67 4.85 -16.20
N THR A 99 16.85 5.65 -16.89
CA THR A 99 17.06 7.10 -17.02
C THR A 99 16.19 7.92 -16.07
N TYR A 100 14.95 7.45 -15.83
CA TYR A 100 13.95 8.15 -15.02
C TYR A 100 13.74 7.41 -13.69
N ASN A 101 14.73 7.50 -12.80
CA ASN A 101 14.79 6.80 -11.53
C ASN A 101 14.94 7.70 -10.31
N TYR A 102 14.51 8.94 -10.42
CA TYR A 102 14.58 9.92 -9.35
C TYR A 102 13.21 10.53 -9.07
N LEU A 103 12.83 10.59 -7.79
CA LEU A 103 11.68 11.35 -7.31
C LEU A 103 12.18 12.58 -6.55
N THR A 104 11.67 13.75 -6.95
CA THR A 104 11.85 14.98 -6.18
C THR A 104 11.14 14.90 -4.83
N SER A 105 11.43 15.82 -3.91
CA SER A 105 10.71 15.90 -2.63
C SER A 105 9.20 16.01 -2.81
N PHE A 106 8.75 16.79 -3.80
CA PHE A 106 7.33 16.87 -4.18
C PHE A 106 6.79 15.51 -4.66
N GLY A 107 7.54 14.81 -5.51
CA GLY A 107 7.14 13.48 -6.00
C GLY A 107 7.04 12.45 -4.88
N LYS A 108 7.96 12.50 -3.92
CA LYS A 108 7.90 11.63 -2.73
C LYS A 108 6.69 11.93 -1.85
N GLN A 109 6.41 13.22 -1.62
CA GLN A 109 5.25 13.62 -0.84
C GLN A 109 3.94 13.17 -1.50
N ALA A 110 3.80 13.38 -2.80
CA ALA A 110 2.61 12.94 -3.55
C ALA A 110 2.44 11.40 -3.52
N LEU A 111 3.55 10.65 -3.56
CA LEU A 111 3.48 9.20 -3.42
C LEU A 111 3.10 8.79 -2.00
N LEU A 112 3.64 9.44 -0.96
CA LEU A 112 3.26 9.20 0.44
C LEU A 112 1.76 9.44 0.66
N GLU A 113 1.20 10.51 0.11
CA GLU A 113 -0.24 10.81 0.17
C GLU A 113 -1.07 9.71 -0.51
N SER A 114 -0.65 9.26 -1.70
CA SER A 114 -1.32 8.15 -2.40
C SER A 114 -1.27 6.85 -1.59
N LEU A 115 -0.15 6.56 -0.93
CA LEU A 115 -0.01 5.37 -0.07
C LEU A 115 -0.87 5.47 1.20
N ASP A 116 -0.95 6.66 1.81
CA ASP A 116 -1.81 6.86 2.98
C ASP A 116 -3.29 6.71 2.60
N ASP A 117 -3.70 7.21 1.45
CA ASP A 117 -5.06 7.03 0.94
C ASP A 117 -5.36 5.56 0.62
N LEU A 118 -4.44 4.84 -0.02
CA LEU A 118 -4.58 3.40 -0.29
C LEU A 118 -4.73 2.61 1.04
N PHE A 119 -3.93 2.94 2.04
CA PHE A 119 -4.01 2.33 3.37
C PHE A 119 -5.36 2.62 4.04
N ARG A 120 -5.82 3.87 3.97
CA ARG A 120 -7.12 4.29 4.53
C ARG A 120 -8.28 3.55 3.87
N ILE A 121 -8.26 3.44 2.55
CA ILE A 121 -9.29 2.71 1.79
C ILE A 121 -9.32 1.24 2.21
N ASN A 122 -8.15 0.57 2.31
CA ASN A 122 -8.08 -0.81 2.78
C ASN A 122 -8.59 -0.97 4.20
N MET A 123 -8.16 -0.09 5.10
CA MET A 123 -8.61 -0.11 6.49
C MET A 123 -10.12 0.14 6.60
N TRP A 124 -10.67 1.07 5.81
CA TRP A 124 -12.09 1.36 5.79
C TRP A 124 -12.91 0.21 5.23
N SER A 125 -12.47 -0.38 4.12
CA SER A 125 -13.12 -1.54 3.50
C SER A 125 -13.22 -2.73 4.45
N ASP A 126 -12.16 -3.01 5.21
CA ASP A 126 -12.12 -4.19 6.08
C ASP A 126 -12.80 -3.95 7.45
N LEU A 127 -12.75 -2.72 7.95
CA LEU A 127 -13.26 -2.36 9.27
C LEU A 127 -14.57 -1.55 9.22
N GLY A 128 -15.01 -1.10 8.04
CA GLY A 128 -16.22 -0.31 7.84
C GLY A 128 -17.51 -1.04 8.16
N ASP A 129 -17.65 -2.27 7.68
CA ASP A 129 -18.85 -3.11 7.80
C ASP A 129 -19.23 -3.53 9.24
N LEU A 130 -18.38 -3.21 10.21
CA LEU A 130 -18.69 -3.41 11.63
C LEU A 130 -19.43 -2.19 12.22
N SER A 131 -20.22 -1.48 11.42
CA SER A 131 -20.86 -0.20 11.76
C SER A 131 -21.86 -0.26 12.92
N ASP A 132 -22.43 -1.41 13.22
CA ASP A 132 -23.40 -1.60 14.32
C ASP A 132 -22.78 -1.63 15.73
N ILE A 133 -21.45 -1.65 15.83
CA ILE A 133 -20.78 -1.65 17.13
C ILE A 133 -20.29 -0.24 17.41
N THR A 134 -20.98 0.47 18.28
CA THR A 134 -20.66 1.84 18.73
C THR A 134 -19.23 2.00 19.28
N CYS A 135 -18.60 0.90 19.68
CA CYS A 135 -17.18 0.83 20.03
C CYS A 135 -16.57 -0.45 19.52
N LYS A 136 -15.73 -0.40 18.48
CA LYS A 136 -14.94 -1.57 18.11
C LYS A 136 -14.00 -1.94 19.22
N LYS A 137 -14.06 -3.21 19.63
CA LYS A 137 -13.15 -3.75 20.61
C LYS A 137 -11.71 -3.72 20.07
N MET A 138 -10.74 -3.47 20.93
CA MET A 138 -9.31 -3.50 20.59
C MET A 138 -8.90 -4.82 19.92
N SER A 139 -9.59 -5.92 20.27
CA SER A 139 -9.37 -7.23 19.65
C SER A 139 -9.56 -7.22 18.13
N ALA A 140 -10.51 -6.45 17.61
CA ALA A 140 -10.75 -6.34 16.16
C ALA A 140 -9.57 -5.65 15.44
N PHE A 141 -9.02 -4.60 16.04
CA PHE A 141 -7.84 -3.91 15.48
C PHE A 141 -6.59 -4.79 15.56
N ARG A 142 -6.40 -5.54 16.64
CA ARG A 142 -5.30 -6.49 16.76
C ARG A 142 -5.40 -7.60 15.71
N ALA A 143 -6.58 -8.19 15.53
CA ALA A 143 -6.82 -9.20 14.50
C ALA A 143 -6.57 -8.64 13.09
N TRP A 144 -7.03 -7.41 12.83
CA TRP A 144 -6.78 -6.74 11.55
C TRP A 144 -5.28 -6.51 11.31
N CYS A 145 -4.54 -6.02 12.31
CA CYS A 145 -3.09 -5.86 12.22
C CYS A 145 -2.40 -7.18 11.86
N GLN A 146 -2.71 -8.27 12.60
CA GLN A 146 -2.17 -9.61 12.32
C GLN A 146 -2.46 -10.06 10.89
N ASN A 147 -3.69 -9.91 10.41
CA ASN A 147 -4.08 -10.29 9.05
C ASN A 147 -3.34 -9.46 7.98
N LYS A 148 -2.98 -8.23 8.30
CA LYS A 148 -2.25 -7.33 7.38
C LYS A 148 -0.72 -7.38 7.54
N GLY A 149 -0.21 -8.28 8.40
CA GLY A 149 1.22 -8.38 8.67
C GLY A 149 1.80 -7.18 9.42
N ILE A 150 0.96 -6.46 10.15
CA ILE A 150 1.34 -5.32 11.00
C ILE A 150 1.51 -5.82 12.43
N ASP A 151 2.56 -5.37 13.09
CA ASP A 151 2.79 -5.69 14.50
C ASP A 151 1.62 -5.20 15.37
N ILE A 152 1.23 -6.04 16.33
CA ILE A 152 0.13 -5.78 17.27
C ILE A 152 0.35 -4.50 18.08
N ASP A 153 1.59 -4.12 18.32
CA ASP A 153 1.94 -2.90 19.06
C ASP A 153 1.41 -1.63 18.37
N TYR A 154 1.19 -1.69 17.04
CA TYR A 154 0.57 -0.59 16.30
C TYR A 154 -0.96 -0.58 16.31
N ALA A 155 -1.61 -1.56 16.95
CA ALA A 155 -3.08 -1.66 16.95
C ALA A 155 -3.77 -0.42 17.53
N GLU A 156 -3.18 0.23 18.55
CA GLU A 156 -3.72 1.50 19.10
C GLU A 156 -3.56 2.65 18.10
N THR A 157 -2.44 2.76 17.42
CA THR A 157 -2.19 3.75 16.36
C THR A 157 -3.21 3.61 15.24
N ILE A 158 -3.44 2.36 14.80
CA ILE A 158 -4.44 2.03 13.76
C ILE A 158 -5.85 2.38 14.23
N ARG A 159 -6.20 2.04 15.46
CA ARG A 159 -7.47 2.39 16.08
C ARG A 159 -7.71 3.90 16.06
N MET A 160 -6.73 4.68 16.49
CA MET A 160 -6.83 6.14 16.50
C MET A 160 -6.96 6.73 15.10
N LYS A 161 -6.24 6.17 14.11
CA LYS A 161 -6.34 6.57 12.71
C LYS A 161 -7.75 6.29 12.17
N TRP A 162 -8.31 5.12 12.45
CA TRP A 162 -9.66 4.75 12.04
C TRP A 162 -10.73 5.70 12.63
N TYR A 163 -10.66 6.02 13.94
CA TYR A 163 -11.60 6.93 14.56
C TYR A 163 -11.52 8.35 13.99
N ARG A 164 -10.32 8.83 13.68
CA ARG A 164 -10.16 10.15 13.02
C ARG A 164 -10.83 10.16 11.64
N MET A 165 -10.66 9.12 10.86
CA MET A 165 -11.32 8.98 9.55
C MET A 165 -12.83 8.96 9.69
N ARG A 166 -13.38 8.14 10.58
CA ARG A 166 -14.82 8.07 10.87
C ARG A 166 -15.38 9.41 11.27
N LYS A 167 -14.71 10.11 12.17
CA LYS A 167 -15.14 11.46 12.63
C LYS A 167 -15.13 12.47 11.47
N ALA A 168 -14.14 12.43 10.61
CA ALA A 168 -14.06 13.29 9.43
C ALA A 168 -15.23 13.01 8.47
N TYR A 169 -15.51 11.73 8.20
CA TYR A 169 -16.62 11.32 7.35
C TYR A 169 -17.99 11.77 7.90
N GLN A 170 -18.23 11.57 9.19
CA GLN A 170 -19.48 12.01 9.84
C GLN A 170 -19.68 13.53 9.76
N LYS A 171 -18.61 14.34 9.87
CA LYS A 171 -18.70 15.80 9.73
C LYS A 171 -19.07 16.26 8.33
N GLN A 172 -18.78 15.46 7.31
CA GLN A 172 -19.11 15.76 5.90
C GLN A 172 -20.55 15.35 5.53
N GLY A 173 -21.39 14.96 6.51
CA GLY A 173 -22.78 14.56 6.29
C GLY A 173 -22.94 13.15 5.71
N GLY A 174 -21.88 12.34 5.73
CA GLY A 174 -21.96 10.93 5.37
C GLY A 174 -22.73 10.13 6.41
N GLN A 175 -23.83 9.48 6.00
CA GLN A 175 -24.42 8.42 6.81
C GLN A 175 -23.48 7.20 6.76
N PRO A 176 -23.33 6.43 7.85
CA PRO A 176 -22.62 5.15 7.77
C PRO A 176 -23.34 4.24 6.77
N LEU A 177 -22.57 3.69 5.86
CA LEU A 177 -23.02 2.65 4.93
C LEU A 177 -23.39 1.39 5.71
#